data_c14645b77c4d59ebf238d3c41213d694
#
_entry.id   c14645b77c4d59ebf238d3c41213d694
#
_cell.length_a   1.000
_cell.length_b   1.000
_cell.length_c   1.000
_cell.angle_alpha   90.00
_cell.angle_beta   90.00
_cell.angle_gamma   90.00
#
_symmetry.space_group_name_H-M   'P 1'
#
loop_
_entity.id
_entity.type
_entity.pdbx_description
1 polymer ?
#
loop_
_entity_poly.entity_id
_entity_poly.type
_entity_poly.pdbx_seq_one_letter_code
_entity_poly.pdbx_strand_id
1 'polypeptide(L)'
;MKKQISLLLILLLPIIAFAQTGKVFDNLSMKSEILKMDKKYAIYLPPDYETSDRSYPVLYLLHGAGDDQTGWVQFGEILRIADKAILEGSATAMIVVMPDANTGQRGYFNNIKGDWRYEDFFFEEFMPFVEETYRIKGEKRYRAVAGLSMGGGGTFVFALRHPELFSSAFPLSASCGPLNMDDMKRYTSRAGMEDATELEIETYFKKHSVPEMMKNMPDDQKKQVRWFIDCGDDDFLYEGNSLVHIEMRKNGIPHEFRIREGAHNWTYWRQSLPVVLSFISDAFHQY
;
A
#
# COMPACT_ATOMS: atom_id res chain seq x y z
N MET A 1 -73.12 29.74 6.06
CA MET A 1 -71.89 29.48 5.29
C MET A 1 -70.91 28.72 6.19
N LYS A 2 -70.82 27.41 6.05
CA LYS A 2 -69.83 26.57 6.82
C LYS A 2 -68.56 26.50 6.03
N LYS A 3 -67.41 27.03 6.57
CA LYS A 3 -66.07 26.87 6.00
C LYS A 3 -65.58 25.47 6.32
N GLN A 4 -65.39 24.63 5.29
CA GLN A 4 -64.69 23.39 5.42
C GLN A 4 -63.19 23.70 5.43
N ILE A 5 -62.52 23.36 6.53
CA ILE A 5 -61.05 23.37 6.64
C ILE A 5 -60.59 21.98 6.21
N SER A 6 -60.02 21.86 5.00
CA SER A 6 -59.33 20.62 4.55
C SER A 6 -57.99 20.55 5.26
N LEU A 7 -57.86 19.58 6.15
CA LEU A 7 -56.59 19.26 6.81
C LEU A 7 -55.74 18.39 5.85
N LEU A 8 -54.71 18.98 5.28
CA LEU A 8 -53.76 18.25 4.44
C LEU A 8 -52.79 17.47 5.35
N LEU A 9 -53.00 16.17 5.46
CA LEU A 9 -52.14 15.26 6.22
C LEU A 9 -50.89 14.95 5.35
N ILE A 10 -49.77 15.63 5.59
CA ILE A 10 -48.48 15.30 4.95
C ILE A 10 -47.93 14.05 5.66
N LEU A 11 -47.99 12.89 5.00
CA LEU A 11 -47.34 11.67 5.42
C LEU A 11 -45.82 11.84 5.19
N LEU A 12 -45.09 12.13 6.23
CA LEU A 12 -43.64 12.01 6.27
C LEU A 12 -43.29 10.53 6.29
N LEU A 13 -43.07 9.92 5.11
CA LEU A 13 -42.46 8.60 5.01
C LEU A 13 -40.98 8.75 5.41
N PRO A 14 -40.47 7.96 6.37
CA PRO A 14 -39.06 7.95 6.66
C PRO A 14 -38.33 7.43 5.42
N ILE A 15 -37.52 8.29 4.81
CA ILE A 15 -36.55 7.84 3.78
C ILE A 15 -35.51 7.02 4.53
N ILE A 16 -35.64 5.70 4.49
CA ILE A 16 -34.57 4.79 4.95
C ILE A 16 -33.48 4.87 3.88
N ALA A 17 -32.52 5.76 4.09
CA ALA A 17 -31.31 5.77 3.30
C ALA A 17 -30.49 4.53 3.70
N PHE A 18 -30.52 3.50 2.90
CA PHE A 18 -29.51 2.44 3.02
C PHE A 18 -28.17 3.06 2.67
N ALA A 19 -27.25 3.11 3.63
CA ALA A 19 -25.89 3.47 3.33
C ALA A 19 -25.36 2.44 2.30
N GLN A 20 -24.94 2.93 1.13
CA GLN A 20 -24.27 2.07 0.16
C GLN A 20 -22.98 1.55 0.79
N THR A 21 -22.74 0.26 0.66
CA THR A 21 -21.49 -0.38 1.09
C THR A 21 -20.61 -0.64 -0.11
N GLY A 22 -19.30 -0.55 0.07
CA GLY A 22 -18.34 -0.98 -0.92
C GLY A 22 -18.42 -2.47 -1.20
N LYS A 23 -17.67 -2.93 -2.17
CA LYS A 23 -17.58 -4.35 -2.53
C LYS A 23 -16.12 -4.81 -2.54
N VAL A 24 -15.91 -6.04 -2.11
CA VAL A 24 -14.61 -6.71 -2.20
C VAL A 24 -14.74 -7.94 -3.10
N PHE A 25 -13.80 -8.08 -4.01
CA PHE A 25 -13.59 -9.28 -4.82
C PHE A 25 -12.18 -9.78 -4.51
N ASP A 26 -12.04 -10.96 -3.93
CA ASP A 26 -10.78 -11.48 -3.36
C ASP A 26 -10.21 -12.70 -4.09
N ASN A 27 -10.85 -13.12 -5.17
CA ASN A 27 -10.44 -14.26 -5.97
C ASN A 27 -10.31 -13.91 -7.47
N LEU A 28 -9.76 -12.73 -7.75
CA LEU A 28 -9.47 -12.29 -9.11
C LEU A 28 -8.09 -12.76 -9.52
N SER A 29 -7.87 -12.88 -10.83
CA SER A 29 -6.56 -13.23 -11.37
C SER A 29 -6.32 -12.56 -12.72
N MET A 30 -5.04 -12.37 -13.03
CA MET A 30 -4.57 -12.01 -14.36
C MET A 30 -3.42 -12.92 -14.76
N LYS A 31 -3.29 -13.18 -16.06
CA LYS A 31 -2.15 -13.89 -16.60
C LYS A 31 -0.95 -12.96 -16.69
N SER A 32 0.20 -13.41 -16.19
CA SER A 32 1.47 -12.70 -16.34
C SER A 32 2.37 -13.41 -17.34
N GLU A 33 2.82 -12.69 -18.34
CA GLU A 33 3.84 -13.17 -19.27
C GLU A 33 5.26 -13.04 -18.70
N ILE A 34 5.49 -12.06 -17.81
CA ILE A 34 6.78 -11.88 -17.10
C ILE A 34 7.01 -13.01 -16.10
N LEU A 35 6.00 -13.31 -15.27
CA LEU A 35 6.10 -14.35 -14.24
C LEU A 35 5.72 -15.75 -14.76
N LYS A 36 5.15 -15.83 -15.97
CA LYS A 36 4.69 -17.08 -16.63
C LYS A 36 3.72 -17.88 -15.77
N MET A 37 2.83 -17.18 -15.08
CA MET A 37 1.81 -17.77 -14.21
C MET A 37 0.60 -16.84 -14.07
N ASP A 38 -0.51 -17.39 -13.60
CA ASP A 38 -1.64 -16.59 -13.18
C ASP A 38 -1.33 -15.96 -11.81
N LYS A 39 -1.48 -14.64 -11.71
CA LYS A 39 -1.32 -13.90 -10.46
C LYS A 39 -2.67 -13.47 -9.92
N LYS A 40 -2.90 -13.81 -8.66
CA LYS A 40 -4.12 -13.43 -7.95
C LYS A 40 -4.03 -12.00 -7.42
N TYR A 41 -5.18 -11.39 -7.28
CA TYR A 41 -5.33 -10.11 -6.58
C TYR A 41 -6.73 -10.00 -5.97
N ALA A 42 -6.87 -9.16 -4.97
CA ALA A 42 -8.15 -8.70 -4.46
C ALA A 42 -8.32 -7.22 -4.74
N ILE A 43 -9.57 -6.76 -4.79
CA ILE A 43 -9.91 -5.37 -5.00
C ILE A 43 -11.08 -4.96 -4.10
N TYR A 44 -10.97 -3.78 -3.51
CA TYR A 44 -12.09 -3.09 -2.89
C TYR A 44 -12.55 -1.97 -3.82
N LEU A 45 -13.85 -1.93 -4.09
CA LEU A 45 -14.53 -0.89 -4.85
C LEU A 45 -15.40 -0.04 -3.89
N PRO A 46 -15.31 1.31 -3.96
CA PRO A 46 -16.00 2.17 -3.01
C PRO A 46 -17.53 2.12 -3.17
N PRO A 47 -18.31 2.58 -2.15
CA PRO A 47 -19.75 2.40 -2.10
C PRO A 47 -20.52 2.90 -3.33
N ASP A 48 -20.07 3.99 -3.94
CA ASP A 48 -20.70 4.60 -5.11
C ASP A 48 -20.14 4.12 -6.45
N TYR A 49 -19.28 3.08 -6.47
CA TYR A 49 -18.63 2.63 -7.70
C TYR A 49 -19.63 2.19 -8.78
N GLU A 50 -20.72 1.52 -8.43
CA GLU A 50 -21.70 1.04 -9.41
C GLU A 50 -22.75 2.10 -9.80
N THR A 51 -22.89 3.17 -9.01
CA THR A 51 -23.90 4.21 -9.22
C THR A 51 -23.31 5.51 -9.76
N SER A 52 -22.01 5.57 -9.99
CA SER A 52 -21.28 6.73 -10.52
C SER A 52 -20.39 6.31 -11.69
N ASP A 53 -20.28 7.17 -12.68
CA ASP A 53 -19.36 6.98 -13.84
C ASP A 53 -17.99 7.61 -13.62
N ARG A 54 -17.72 8.17 -12.44
CA ARG A 54 -16.45 8.82 -12.13
C ARG A 54 -15.29 7.83 -12.03
N SER A 55 -14.06 8.31 -12.27
CA SER A 55 -12.85 7.58 -11.96
C SER A 55 -12.35 7.91 -10.55
N TYR A 56 -11.68 6.97 -9.93
CA TYR A 56 -11.26 6.99 -8.53
C TYR A 56 -9.74 7.01 -8.38
N PRO A 57 -9.21 7.63 -7.32
CA PRO A 57 -7.84 7.39 -6.89
C PRO A 57 -7.64 5.91 -6.54
N VAL A 58 -6.39 5.47 -6.55
CA VAL A 58 -6.03 4.08 -6.23
C VAL A 58 -4.98 4.00 -5.12
N LEU A 59 -5.20 3.07 -4.19
CA LEU A 59 -4.23 2.59 -3.23
C LEU A 59 -3.82 1.16 -3.61
N TYR A 60 -2.54 0.94 -3.87
CA TYR A 60 -1.95 -0.40 -3.90
C TYR A 60 -1.54 -0.79 -2.49
N LEU A 61 -2.20 -1.82 -1.91
CA LEU A 61 -2.07 -2.21 -0.51
C LEU A 61 -1.43 -3.60 -0.41
N LEU A 62 -0.17 -3.63 -0.01
CA LEU A 62 0.71 -4.79 -0.06
C LEU A 62 0.64 -5.61 1.23
N HIS A 63 0.53 -6.94 1.11
CA HIS A 63 0.47 -7.87 2.24
C HIS A 63 1.85 -8.26 2.77
N GLY A 64 1.92 -8.91 3.93
CA GLY A 64 3.14 -9.40 4.57
C GLY A 64 3.56 -10.80 4.13
N ALA A 65 4.74 -11.24 4.58
CA ALA A 65 5.21 -12.59 4.36
C ALA A 65 4.28 -13.63 5.00
N GLY A 66 3.99 -14.72 4.29
CA GLY A 66 3.08 -15.77 4.74
C GLY A 66 1.60 -15.50 4.44
N ASP A 67 1.26 -14.34 3.91
CA ASP A 67 -0.06 -13.95 3.44
C ASP A 67 -0.16 -13.99 1.90
N ASP A 68 -1.35 -13.64 1.42
CA ASP A 68 -1.67 -13.47 0.01
C ASP A 68 -2.60 -12.25 -0.20
N GLN A 69 -3.22 -12.15 -1.37
CA GLN A 69 -4.16 -11.07 -1.70
C GLN A 69 -5.34 -10.94 -0.73
N THR A 70 -5.65 -11.98 0.05
CA THR A 70 -6.81 -12.00 0.96
C THR A 70 -6.49 -11.48 2.36
N GLY A 71 -5.21 -11.33 2.73
CA GLY A 71 -4.79 -10.94 4.08
C GLY A 71 -5.45 -9.65 4.58
N TRP A 72 -5.44 -8.59 3.76
CA TRP A 72 -6.12 -7.34 4.09
C TRP A 72 -7.64 -7.44 4.10
N VAL A 73 -8.21 -8.41 3.38
CA VAL A 73 -9.66 -8.68 3.39
C VAL A 73 -10.05 -9.39 4.67
N GLN A 74 -9.39 -10.52 4.98
CA GLN A 74 -9.77 -11.42 6.07
C GLN A 74 -9.32 -10.90 7.44
N PHE A 75 -8.07 -10.47 7.54
CA PHE A 75 -7.47 -10.05 8.80
C PHE A 75 -7.40 -8.53 8.93
N GLY A 76 -7.27 -7.81 7.83
CA GLY A 76 -7.21 -6.35 7.78
C GLY A 76 -8.56 -5.66 7.82
N GLU A 77 -9.66 -6.38 7.55
CA GLU A 77 -11.05 -5.86 7.54
C GLU A 77 -11.22 -4.64 6.60
N ILE A 78 -10.56 -4.66 5.45
CA ILE A 78 -10.51 -3.51 4.53
C ILE A 78 -11.89 -2.97 4.17
N LEU A 79 -12.87 -3.84 3.91
CA LEU A 79 -14.23 -3.43 3.55
C LEU A 79 -14.84 -2.53 4.64
N ARG A 80 -14.88 -3.03 5.87
CA ARG A 80 -15.49 -2.31 7.00
C ARG A 80 -14.78 -1.01 7.31
N ILE A 81 -13.43 -1.02 7.27
CA ILE A 81 -12.61 0.14 7.64
C ILE A 81 -12.68 1.22 6.56
N ALA A 82 -12.59 0.84 5.28
CA ALA A 82 -12.67 1.78 4.18
C ALA A 82 -14.07 2.41 4.05
N ASP A 83 -15.13 1.60 4.13
CA ASP A 83 -16.51 2.11 4.11
C ASP A 83 -16.75 3.12 5.25
N LYS A 84 -16.30 2.77 6.46
CA LYS A 84 -16.41 3.68 7.60
C LYS A 84 -15.65 4.99 7.38
N ALA A 85 -14.41 4.92 6.94
CA ALA A 85 -13.58 6.10 6.71
C ALA A 85 -14.16 7.02 5.63
N ILE A 86 -14.74 6.45 4.57
CA ILE A 86 -15.40 7.20 3.49
C ILE A 86 -16.72 7.84 4.01
N LEU A 87 -17.54 7.09 4.74
CA LEU A 87 -18.80 7.57 5.30
C LEU A 87 -18.59 8.72 6.31
N GLU A 88 -17.55 8.62 7.13
CA GLU A 88 -17.20 9.64 8.12
C GLU A 88 -16.46 10.85 7.51
N GLY A 89 -16.11 10.80 6.22
CA GLY A 89 -15.36 11.85 5.51
C GLY A 89 -13.89 11.95 5.90
N SER A 90 -13.35 10.95 6.61
CA SER A 90 -11.92 10.88 6.95
C SER A 90 -11.06 10.31 5.82
N ALA A 91 -11.68 9.70 4.82
CA ALA A 91 -11.04 9.28 3.59
C ALA A 91 -11.91 9.60 2.36
N THR A 92 -11.28 9.89 1.23
CA THR A 92 -11.99 9.98 -0.05
C THR A 92 -12.33 8.59 -0.57
N ALA A 93 -13.41 8.49 -1.34
CA ALA A 93 -13.71 7.24 -2.04
C ALA A 93 -12.57 6.90 -3.01
N MET A 94 -11.99 5.71 -2.85
CA MET A 94 -10.85 5.22 -3.63
C MET A 94 -11.00 3.73 -3.91
N ILE A 95 -10.35 3.25 -4.93
CA ILE A 95 -10.16 1.81 -5.18
C ILE A 95 -8.95 1.35 -4.39
N VAL A 96 -9.04 0.18 -3.72
CA VAL A 96 -7.88 -0.44 -3.07
C VAL A 96 -7.57 -1.76 -3.76
N VAL A 97 -6.35 -1.89 -4.25
CA VAL A 97 -5.87 -3.07 -4.98
C VAL A 97 -4.86 -3.81 -4.14
N MET A 98 -5.08 -5.09 -3.93
CA MET A 98 -4.28 -5.96 -3.06
C MET A 98 -3.70 -7.12 -3.89
N PRO A 99 -2.48 -6.96 -4.44
CA PRO A 99 -1.85 -8.02 -5.25
C PRO A 99 -1.27 -9.12 -4.37
N ASP A 100 -1.25 -10.37 -4.89
CA ASP A 100 -0.52 -11.48 -4.30
C ASP A 100 0.95 -11.46 -4.72
N ALA A 101 1.88 -11.39 -3.77
CA ALA A 101 3.31 -11.47 -4.02
C ALA A 101 3.89 -12.90 -3.91
N ASN A 102 3.06 -13.92 -3.69
CA ASN A 102 3.44 -15.32 -3.58
C ASN A 102 4.63 -15.53 -2.62
N THR A 103 4.37 -15.33 -1.35
CA THR A 103 5.38 -15.02 -0.34
C THR A 103 6.35 -16.14 0.05
N GLY A 104 6.21 -17.36 -0.33
CA GLY A 104 7.10 -18.46 0.08
C GLY A 104 8.57 -18.02 0.28
N GLN A 105 9.35 -18.01 -0.78
CA GLN A 105 10.73 -17.49 -0.79
C GLN A 105 10.90 -16.27 -1.71
N ARG A 106 9.81 -15.70 -2.20
CA ARG A 106 9.78 -14.68 -3.24
C ARG A 106 9.34 -13.35 -2.63
N GLY A 107 8.60 -12.53 -3.25
CA GLY A 107 8.15 -11.25 -2.72
C GLY A 107 8.03 -10.19 -3.80
N TYR A 108 8.02 -8.92 -3.40
CA TYR A 108 7.74 -7.77 -4.27
C TYR A 108 8.91 -7.36 -5.17
N PHE A 109 10.07 -7.97 -5.07
CA PHE A 109 11.26 -7.53 -5.81
C PHE A 109 11.64 -8.51 -6.93
N ASN A 110 12.42 -8.01 -7.87
CA ASN A 110 13.15 -8.86 -8.77
C ASN A 110 14.30 -9.51 -8.00
N ASN A 111 14.46 -10.81 -8.14
CA ASN A 111 15.60 -11.46 -7.55
C ASN A 111 16.86 -11.31 -8.43
N ILE A 112 18.03 -11.55 -7.85
CA ILE A 112 19.28 -11.33 -8.52
C ILE A 112 19.51 -12.32 -9.69
N LYS A 113 18.93 -13.52 -9.60
CA LYS A 113 19.03 -14.56 -10.65
C LYS A 113 18.08 -14.31 -11.84
N GLY A 114 17.15 -13.37 -11.71
CA GLY A 114 16.19 -13.03 -12.75
C GLY A 114 15.10 -14.07 -12.99
N ASP A 115 15.00 -15.11 -12.17
CA ASP A 115 13.95 -16.14 -12.25
C ASP A 115 12.66 -15.73 -11.53
N TRP A 116 12.70 -14.63 -10.78
CA TRP A 116 11.54 -13.98 -10.19
C TRP A 116 11.62 -12.47 -10.42
N ARG A 117 10.74 -11.93 -11.28
CA ARG A 117 10.74 -10.54 -11.74
C ARG A 117 9.44 -9.85 -11.33
N TYR A 118 9.15 -9.85 -10.01
CA TYR A 118 7.87 -9.34 -9.51
C TYR A 118 7.72 -7.82 -9.67
N GLU A 119 8.80 -7.07 -9.47
CA GLU A 119 8.79 -5.62 -9.65
C GLU A 119 8.46 -5.24 -11.09
N ASP A 120 9.11 -5.91 -12.06
CA ASP A 120 8.79 -5.72 -13.48
C ASP A 120 7.33 -6.09 -13.77
N PHE A 121 6.86 -7.24 -13.27
CA PHE A 121 5.46 -7.63 -13.39
C PHE A 121 4.52 -6.56 -12.84
N PHE A 122 4.82 -6.00 -11.66
CA PHE A 122 3.97 -5.03 -11.01
C PHE A 122 3.82 -3.75 -11.84
N PHE A 123 4.92 -3.22 -12.38
CA PHE A 123 4.92 -1.95 -13.10
C PHE A 123 4.61 -2.09 -14.60
N GLU A 124 5.03 -3.18 -15.23
CA GLU A 124 4.89 -3.34 -16.67
C GLU A 124 3.58 -4.07 -17.06
N GLU A 125 3.03 -4.92 -16.18
CA GLU A 125 1.82 -5.70 -16.48
C GLU A 125 0.67 -5.39 -15.51
N PHE A 126 0.88 -5.54 -14.19
CA PHE A 126 -0.21 -5.52 -13.22
C PHE A 126 -0.86 -4.14 -13.07
N MET A 127 -0.06 -3.12 -12.84
CA MET A 127 -0.58 -1.75 -12.67
C MET A 127 -1.31 -1.24 -13.93
N PRO A 128 -0.75 -1.37 -15.14
CA PRO A 128 -1.47 -1.03 -16.37
C PRO A 128 -2.77 -1.82 -16.55
N PHE A 129 -2.75 -3.13 -16.32
CA PHE A 129 -3.93 -3.99 -16.42
C PHE A 129 -5.06 -3.54 -15.48
N VAL A 130 -4.74 -3.26 -14.23
CA VAL A 130 -5.72 -2.80 -13.24
C VAL A 130 -6.27 -1.44 -13.60
N GLU A 131 -5.42 -0.51 -14.04
CA GLU A 131 -5.84 0.85 -14.41
C GLU A 131 -6.68 0.90 -15.70
N GLU A 132 -6.50 -0.06 -16.60
CA GLU A 132 -7.34 -0.23 -17.78
C GLU A 132 -8.68 -0.92 -17.47
N THR A 133 -8.65 -1.89 -16.53
CA THR A 133 -9.82 -2.70 -16.19
C THR A 133 -10.83 -1.94 -15.33
N TYR A 134 -10.35 -1.08 -14.44
CA TYR A 134 -11.19 -0.36 -13.49
C TYR A 134 -11.12 1.16 -13.72
N ARG A 135 -12.16 1.88 -13.29
CA ARG A 135 -12.21 3.35 -13.41
C ARG A 135 -11.23 4.04 -12.45
N ILE A 136 -9.95 3.91 -12.72
CA ILE A 136 -8.85 4.49 -11.95
C ILE A 136 -8.35 5.77 -12.63
N LYS A 137 -7.98 6.77 -11.81
CA LYS A 137 -7.24 7.95 -12.27
C LYS A 137 -5.77 7.60 -12.32
N GLY A 138 -5.27 7.34 -13.54
CA GLY A 138 -3.91 6.87 -13.80
C GLY A 138 -2.81 7.94 -13.70
N GLU A 139 -2.94 8.94 -12.83
CA GLU A 139 -1.96 10.00 -12.64
C GLU A 139 -1.25 9.87 -11.29
N LYS A 140 0.03 10.26 -11.20
CA LYS A 140 0.82 10.24 -9.97
C LYS A 140 0.04 10.73 -8.74
N ARG A 141 -0.64 11.87 -8.89
CA ARG A 141 -1.41 12.51 -7.82
C ARG A 141 -2.43 11.57 -7.17
N TYR A 142 -2.99 10.68 -7.95
CA TYR A 142 -4.08 9.78 -7.55
C TYR A 142 -3.64 8.34 -7.28
N ARG A 143 -2.32 8.09 -7.25
CA ARG A 143 -1.75 6.79 -6.87
C ARG A 143 -1.04 6.88 -5.54
N ALA A 144 -1.30 5.90 -4.68
CA ALA A 144 -0.59 5.69 -3.43
C ALA A 144 -0.21 4.22 -3.27
N VAL A 145 0.82 3.97 -2.49
CA VAL A 145 1.23 2.61 -2.10
C VAL A 145 1.38 2.53 -0.59
N ALA A 146 0.86 1.46 0.00
CA ALA A 146 1.04 1.15 1.42
C ALA A 146 1.18 -0.36 1.60
N GLY A 147 1.70 -0.80 2.73
CA GLY A 147 1.82 -2.22 3.00
C GLY A 147 2.47 -2.50 4.33
N LEU A 148 2.27 -3.71 4.82
CA LEU A 148 2.79 -4.16 6.11
C LEU A 148 3.98 -5.12 5.94
N SER A 149 4.93 -5.09 6.87
CA SER A 149 6.02 -6.08 6.96
C SER A 149 6.83 -6.18 5.65
N MET A 150 6.80 -7.32 4.97
CA MET A 150 7.35 -7.51 3.62
C MET A 150 6.75 -6.50 2.63
N GLY A 151 5.43 -6.27 2.68
CA GLY A 151 4.76 -5.25 1.88
C GLY A 151 5.12 -3.82 2.26
N GLY A 152 5.49 -3.58 3.51
CA GLY A 152 6.08 -2.31 3.95
C GLY A 152 7.43 -2.05 3.29
N GLY A 153 8.27 -3.09 3.20
CA GLY A 153 9.51 -3.05 2.42
C GLY A 153 9.24 -2.80 0.93
N GLY A 154 8.25 -3.49 0.36
CA GLY A 154 7.77 -3.25 -1.00
C GLY A 154 7.33 -1.81 -1.21
N THR A 155 6.58 -1.24 -0.26
CA THR A 155 6.14 0.16 -0.27
C THR A 155 7.31 1.14 -0.36
N PHE A 156 8.35 0.93 0.47
CA PHE A 156 9.57 1.75 0.39
C PHE A 156 10.22 1.66 -0.97
N VAL A 157 10.53 0.45 -1.41
CA VAL A 157 11.33 0.24 -2.63
C VAL A 157 10.57 0.71 -3.87
N PHE A 158 9.27 0.43 -3.98
CA PHE A 158 8.45 0.88 -5.09
C PHE A 158 8.43 2.41 -5.21
N ALA A 159 8.17 3.09 -4.10
CA ALA A 159 8.10 4.55 -4.10
C ALA A 159 9.48 5.24 -4.19
N LEU A 160 10.57 4.57 -3.77
CA LEU A 160 11.93 5.06 -3.91
C LEU A 160 12.47 4.92 -5.34
N ARG A 161 12.10 3.84 -6.03
CA ARG A 161 12.57 3.58 -7.40
C ARG A 161 11.69 4.26 -8.46
N HIS A 162 10.41 4.45 -8.14
CA HIS A 162 9.42 5.05 -9.03
C HIS A 162 8.73 6.25 -8.38
N PRO A 163 9.50 7.25 -7.90
CA PRO A 163 8.91 8.41 -7.22
C PRO A 163 7.99 9.23 -8.12
N GLU A 164 8.10 9.08 -9.45
CA GLU A 164 7.22 9.71 -10.44
C GLU A 164 5.83 9.07 -10.51
N LEU A 165 5.62 7.87 -9.96
CA LEU A 165 4.36 7.15 -10.04
C LEU A 165 3.44 7.35 -8.84
N PHE A 166 3.98 7.65 -7.66
CA PHE A 166 3.21 7.70 -6.41
C PHE A 166 3.24 9.08 -5.75
N SER A 167 2.08 9.54 -5.31
CA SER A 167 1.96 10.77 -4.50
C SER A 167 2.31 10.53 -3.03
N SER A 168 2.01 9.35 -2.53
CA SER A 168 2.17 8.99 -1.11
C SER A 168 2.59 7.53 -0.94
N ALA A 169 3.38 7.29 0.10
CA ALA A 169 3.80 5.97 0.53
C ALA A 169 3.65 5.82 2.05
N PHE A 170 3.00 4.73 2.48
CA PHE A 170 2.77 4.45 3.90
C PHE A 170 3.27 3.05 4.29
N PRO A 171 4.58 2.88 4.55
CA PRO A 171 5.12 1.62 5.07
C PRO A 171 4.74 1.41 6.54
N LEU A 172 4.20 0.21 6.84
CA LEU A 172 3.77 -0.24 8.17
C LEU A 172 4.68 -1.37 8.63
N SER A 173 5.27 -1.26 9.84
CA SER A 173 6.10 -2.35 10.38
C SER A 173 7.05 -2.92 9.33
N ALA A 174 7.72 -2.06 8.59
CA ALA A 174 8.33 -2.40 7.31
C ALA A 174 9.61 -3.24 7.47
N SER A 175 9.75 -4.26 6.62
CA SER A 175 11.03 -4.94 6.39
C SER A 175 11.92 -4.04 5.54
N CYS A 176 12.86 -3.35 6.18
CA CYS A 176 13.72 -2.33 5.54
C CYS A 176 14.90 -2.92 4.75
N GLY A 177 14.87 -4.23 4.47
CA GLY A 177 15.98 -4.94 3.83
C GLY A 177 17.18 -5.14 4.76
N PRO A 178 18.37 -5.49 4.23
CA PRO A 178 19.57 -5.58 5.04
C PRO A 178 19.95 -4.19 5.57
N LEU A 179 20.14 -4.07 6.88
CA LEU A 179 20.44 -2.78 7.52
C LEU A 179 21.93 -2.38 7.40
N ASN A 180 22.80 -3.38 7.18
CA ASN A 180 24.23 -3.21 7.00
C ASN A 180 24.81 -4.41 6.21
N MET A 181 26.10 -4.39 5.90
CA MET A 181 26.76 -5.44 5.12
C MET A 181 26.85 -6.79 5.87
N ASP A 182 26.83 -6.81 7.20
CA ASP A 182 26.81 -8.06 7.95
C ASP A 182 25.41 -8.71 7.89
N ASP A 183 24.35 -7.91 7.90
CA ASP A 183 22.99 -8.41 7.58
C ASP A 183 22.91 -8.93 6.15
N MET A 184 23.55 -8.25 5.21
CA MET A 184 23.56 -8.66 3.82
C MET A 184 24.14 -10.08 3.64
N LYS A 185 25.16 -10.46 4.39
CA LYS A 185 25.73 -11.83 4.36
C LYS A 185 24.68 -12.89 4.75
N ARG A 186 23.80 -12.57 5.70
CA ARG A 186 22.66 -13.44 6.09
C ARG A 186 21.58 -13.49 5.01
N TYR A 187 21.40 -12.40 4.28
CA TYR A 187 20.47 -12.35 3.14
C TYR A 187 20.94 -13.18 1.95
N THR A 188 22.23 -13.21 1.64
CA THR A 188 22.79 -14.00 0.53
C THR A 188 22.46 -15.48 0.69
N SER A 189 22.65 -16.04 1.87
CA SER A 189 22.32 -17.44 2.17
C SER A 189 20.82 -17.74 1.99
N ARG A 190 19.94 -16.82 2.42
CA ARG A 190 18.49 -17.01 2.28
C ARG A 190 17.98 -16.80 0.86
N ALA A 191 18.63 -15.95 0.09
CA ALA A 191 18.25 -15.61 -1.27
C ALA A 191 18.84 -16.56 -2.34
N GLY A 192 19.55 -17.63 -1.92
CA GLY A 192 20.25 -18.52 -2.85
C GLY A 192 21.36 -17.81 -3.64
N MET A 193 22.01 -16.84 -3.01
CA MET A 193 23.06 -16.01 -3.59
C MET A 193 24.47 -16.45 -3.12
N GLU A 194 24.62 -17.72 -2.72
CA GLU A 194 25.89 -18.24 -2.18
C GLU A 194 27.02 -18.10 -3.18
N ASP A 195 26.71 -18.12 -4.47
CA ASP A 195 27.72 -17.99 -5.55
C ASP A 195 27.83 -16.55 -6.07
N ALA A 196 27.17 -15.56 -5.43
CA ALA A 196 27.23 -14.18 -5.88
C ALA A 196 28.60 -13.55 -5.60
N THR A 197 29.09 -12.77 -6.55
CA THR A 197 30.31 -11.97 -6.39
C THR A 197 30.12 -10.84 -5.37
N GLU A 198 31.22 -10.33 -4.81
CA GLU A 198 31.16 -9.17 -3.90
C GLU A 198 30.46 -7.97 -4.53
N LEU A 199 30.70 -7.73 -5.83
CA LEU A 199 30.05 -6.64 -6.56
C LEU A 199 28.53 -6.81 -6.68
N GLU A 200 28.05 -8.03 -6.92
CA GLU A 200 26.61 -8.34 -6.95
C GLU A 200 25.98 -8.16 -5.58
N ILE A 201 26.67 -8.60 -4.52
CA ILE A 201 26.24 -8.43 -3.12
C ILE A 201 26.13 -6.94 -2.76
N GLU A 202 27.15 -6.15 -3.07
CA GLU A 202 27.16 -4.71 -2.82
C GLU A 202 26.07 -3.99 -3.64
N THR A 203 25.89 -4.39 -4.90
CA THR A 203 24.85 -3.85 -5.78
C THR A 203 23.46 -4.16 -5.24
N TYR A 204 23.24 -5.38 -4.79
CA TYR A 204 21.98 -5.78 -4.16
C TYR A 204 21.72 -4.99 -2.87
N PHE A 205 22.73 -4.84 -2.02
CA PHE A 205 22.63 -4.04 -0.80
C PHE A 205 22.19 -2.61 -1.09
N LYS A 206 22.87 -1.93 -2.00
CA LYS A 206 22.51 -0.55 -2.39
C LYS A 206 21.08 -0.41 -2.93
N LYS A 207 20.56 -1.45 -3.57
CA LYS A 207 19.23 -1.47 -4.15
C LYS A 207 18.12 -1.88 -3.19
N HIS A 208 18.43 -2.59 -2.09
CA HIS A 208 17.40 -3.19 -1.22
C HIS A 208 17.53 -2.80 0.26
N SER A 209 18.61 -2.14 0.65
CA SER A 209 18.73 -1.52 1.97
C SER A 209 17.99 -0.17 1.96
N VAL A 210 16.83 -0.11 2.59
CA VAL A 210 16.06 1.15 2.63
C VAL A 210 16.84 2.28 3.31
N PRO A 211 17.56 2.07 4.45
CA PRO A 211 18.41 3.10 5.03
C PRO A 211 19.47 3.62 4.05
N GLU A 212 20.11 2.73 3.29
CA GLU A 212 21.15 3.11 2.31
C GLU A 212 20.54 3.87 1.12
N MET A 213 19.34 3.45 0.65
CA MET A 213 18.62 4.18 -0.40
C MET A 213 18.21 5.59 0.05
N MET A 214 17.74 5.74 1.30
CA MET A 214 17.39 7.05 1.87
C MET A 214 18.60 7.97 2.01
N LYS A 215 19.73 7.41 2.44
CA LYS A 215 21.01 8.14 2.56
C LYS A 215 21.50 8.70 1.22
N ASN A 216 21.30 7.95 0.15
CA ASN A 216 21.78 8.29 -1.19
C ASN A 216 20.69 8.88 -2.11
N MET A 217 19.52 9.26 -1.57
CA MET A 217 18.43 9.83 -2.36
C MET A 217 18.84 11.17 -2.99
N PRO A 218 18.67 11.33 -4.31
CA PRO A 218 18.90 12.60 -5.00
C PRO A 218 18.02 13.74 -4.45
N ASP A 219 18.57 14.96 -4.42
CA ASP A 219 17.86 16.12 -3.85
C ASP A 219 16.53 16.44 -4.53
N ASP A 220 16.45 16.25 -5.83
CA ASP A 220 15.24 16.45 -6.64
C ASP A 220 14.14 15.40 -6.37
N GLN A 221 14.47 14.27 -5.76
CA GLN A 221 13.53 13.23 -5.39
C GLN A 221 12.98 13.36 -3.96
N LYS A 222 13.68 14.04 -3.07
CA LYS A 222 13.37 14.10 -1.62
C LYS A 222 11.97 14.57 -1.28
N LYS A 223 11.32 15.32 -2.16
CA LYS A 223 9.97 15.88 -1.99
C LYS A 223 8.95 15.30 -2.96
N GLN A 224 9.33 14.31 -3.76
CA GLN A 224 8.43 13.79 -4.79
C GLN A 224 7.33 12.90 -4.23
N VAL A 225 7.58 12.23 -3.10
CA VAL A 225 6.63 11.34 -2.43
C VAL A 225 6.39 11.84 -1.01
N ARG A 226 5.15 11.81 -0.55
CA ARG A 226 4.81 12.03 0.86
C ARG A 226 4.96 10.70 1.60
N TRP A 227 5.67 10.74 2.72
CA TRP A 227 5.99 9.55 3.49
C TRP A 227 5.36 9.58 4.88
N PHE A 228 4.74 8.48 5.30
CA PHE A 228 4.39 8.24 6.69
C PHE A 228 4.84 6.82 7.09
N ILE A 229 5.76 6.73 8.03
CA ILE A 229 6.30 5.47 8.56
C ILE A 229 5.62 5.18 9.88
N ASP A 230 5.06 3.97 10.06
CA ASP A 230 4.36 3.55 11.27
C ASP A 230 4.85 2.17 11.72
N CYS A 231 5.28 2.04 12.98
CA CYS A 231 5.78 0.79 13.55
C CYS A 231 5.36 0.67 15.02
N GLY A 232 5.12 -0.55 15.49
CA GLY A 232 4.89 -0.82 16.90
C GLY A 232 6.20 -0.74 17.70
N ASP A 233 6.13 -0.38 19.00
CA ASP A 233 7.29 -0.33 19.88
C ASP A 233 7.76 -1.74 20.29
N ASP A 234 6.86 -2.72 20.32
CA ASP A 234 7.15 -4.14 20.55
C ASP A 234 7.35 -4.93 19.23
N ASP A 235 7.42 -4.24 18.07
CA ASP A 235 7.63 -4.86 16.77
C ASP A 235 9.11 -5.20 16.56
N PHE A 236 9.42 -6.45 16.21
CA PHE A 236 10.82 -6.87 15.98
C PHE A 236 11.52 -6.17 14.81
N LEU A 237 10.78 -5.44 13.97
CA LEU A 237 11.32 -4.61 12.89
C LEU A 237 11.49 -3.14 13.28
N TYR A 238 11.29 -2.78 14.56
CA TYR A 238 11.38 -1.40 15.05
C TYR A 238 12.73 -0.73 14.72
N GLU A 239 13.83 -1.49 14.78
CA GLU A 239 15.18 -0.96 14.53
C GLU A 239 15.32 -0.44 13.11
N GLY A 240 14.93 -1.24 12.10
CA GLY A 240 15.00 -0.84 10.69
C GLY A 240 14.16 0.39 10.39
N ASN A 241 12.92 0.45 10.91
CA ASN A 241 12.02 1.59 10.74
C ASN A 241 12.59 2.85 11.41
N SER A 242 13.19 2.72 12.59
CA SER A 242 13.85 3.83 13.29
C SER A 242 15.10 4.32 12.56
N LEU A 243 15.92 3.43 12.02
CA LEU A 243 17.09 3.79 11.20
C LEU A 243 16.69 4.56 9.94
N VAL A 244 15.63 4.13 9.26
CA VAL A 244 15.09 4.85 8.09
C VAL A 244 14.66 6.26 8.49
N HIS A 245 13.93 6.43 9.60
CA HIS A 245 13.59 7.75 10.13
C HIS A 245 14.83 8.61 10.38
N ILE A 246 15.85 8.06 11.02
CA ILE A 246 17.10 8.77 11.31
C ILE A 246 17.78 9.22 10.01
N GLU A 247 17.89 8.34 9.02
CA GLU A 247 18.52 8.69 7.75
C GLU A 247 17.71 9.74 6.95
N MET A 248 16.38 9.63 6.95
CA MET A 248 15.52 10.66 6.34
C MET A 248 15.69 12.01 7.01
N ARG A 249 15.78 12.06 8.35
CA ARG A 249 16.04 13.31 9.10
C ARG A 249 17.39 13.91 8.76
N LYS A 250 18.47 13.11 8.73
CA LYS A 250 19.82 13.56 8.37
C LYS A 250 19.88 14.12 6.96
N ASN A 251 19.14 13.53 6.02
CA ASN A 251 19.18 13.91 4.61
C ASN A 251 18.10 14.95 4.22
N GLY A 252 17.33 15.46 5.17
CA GLY A 252 16.31 16.48 4.92
C GLY A 252 15.13 16.00 4.09
N ILE A 253 14.79 14.70 4.15
CA ILE A 253 13.64 14.11 3.47
C ILE A 253 12.40 14.33 4.34
N PRO A 254 11.38 15.09 3.87
CA PRO A 254 10.16 15.32 4.63
C PRO A 254 9.37 14.01 4.83
N HIS A 255 8.98 13.72 6.06
CA HIS A 255 8.18 12.53 6.38
C HIS A 255 7.50 12.67 7.73
N GLU A 256 6.43 11.90 7.93
CA GLU A 256 5.85 11.61 9.22
C GLU A 256 6.40 10.28 9.75
N PHE A 257 6.61 10.20 11.06
CA PHE A 257 7.08 8.98 11.71
C PHE A 257 6.34 8.78 13.01
N ARG A 258 5.84 7.56 13.22
CA ARG A 258 5.12 7.20 14.44
C ARG A 258 5.59 5.86 14.96
N ILE A 259 5.95 5.85 16.23
CA ILE A 259 6.06 4.64 17.06
C ILE A 259 4.95 4.71 18.11
N ARG A 260 4.19 3.64 18.27
CA ARG A 260 3.14 3.54 19.30
C ARG A 260 3.05 2.11 19.83
N GLU A 261 2.40 1.96 20.97
CA GLU A 261 2.10 0.68 21.59
C GLU A 261 1.58 -0.34 20.59
N GLY A 262 2.25 -1.49 20.48
CA GLY A 262 1.86 -2.61 19.65
C GLY A 262 3.01 -3.40 19.06
N ALA A 263 2.67 -4.60 18.58
CA ALA A 263 3.61 -5.58 18.05
C ALA A 263 3.32 -5.91 16.59
N HIS A 264 4.13 -6.80 16.01
CA HIS A 264 4.06 -7.25 14.61
C HIS A 264 2.85 -8.16 14.37
N ASN A 265 1.64 -7.61 14.36
CA ASN A 265 0.40 -8.37 14.21
C ASN A 265 -0.75 -7.59 13.58
N TRP A 266 -1.79 -8.32 13.17
CA TRP A 266 -2.97 -7.77 12.51
C TRP A 266 -3.77 -6.81 13.38
N THR A 267 -3.72 -6.91 14.71
CA THR A 267 -4.38 -5.93 15.61
C THR A 267 -3.77 -4.54 15.43
N TYR A 268 -2.44 -4.45 15.38
CA TYR A 268 -1.73 -3.22 15.12
C TYR A 268 -2.08 -2.65 13.74
N TRP A 269 -2.00 -3.47 12.70
CA TRP A 269 -2.20 -3.02 11.31
C TRP A 269 -3.64 -2.61 11.02
N ARG A 270 -4.64 -3.31 11.58
CA ARG A 270 -6.05 -2.86 11.50
C ARG A 270 -6.27 -1.50 12.14
N GLN A 271 -5.62 -1.23 13.26
CA GLN A 271 -5.70 0.08 13.93
C GLN A 271 -4.98 1.18 13.16
N SER A 272 -3.96 0.85 12.37
CA SER A 272 -3.24 1.79 11.51
C SER A 272 -3.98 2.11 10.21
N LEU A 273 -4.75 1.16 9.67
CA LEU A 273 -5.39 1.30 8.36
C LEU A 273 -6.25 2.57 8.20
N PRO A 274 -7.05 3.02 9.18
CA PRO A 274 -7.76 4.30 9.07
C PRO A 274 -6.82 5.50 8.86
N VAL A 275 -5.65 5.48 9.51
CA VAL A 275 -4.64 6.54 9.36
C VAL A 275 -3.99 6.48 7.98
N VAL A 276 -3.72 5.27 7.47
CA VAL A 276 -3.26 5.08 6.07
C VAL A 276 -4.24 5.74 5.11
N LEU A 277 -5.53 5.40 5.20
CA LEU A 277 -6.56 5.91 4.30
C LEU A 277 -6.71 7.44 4.39
N SER A 278 -6.66 8.00 5.59
CA SER A 278 -6.72 9.45 5.78
C SER A 278 -5.49 10.15 5.20
N PHE A 279 -4.28 9.69 5.52
CA PHE A 279 -3.03 10.29 5.04
C PHE A 279 -2.94 10.33 3.51
N ILE A 280 -3.27 9.21 2.84
CA ILE A 280 -3.22 9.18 1.37
C ILE A 280 -4.32 10.04 0.74
N SER A 281 -5.50 10.14 1.38
CA SER A 281 -6.60 10.99 0.91
C SER A 281 -6.22 12.46 0.86
N ASP A 282 -5.41 12.95 1.80
CA ASP A 282 -4.92 14.33 1.77
C ASP A 282 -4.15 14.65 0.49
N ALA A 283 -3.34 13.70 -0.01
CA ALA A 283 -2.64 13.88 -1.28
C ALA A 283 -3.60 13.93 -2.48
N PHE A 284 -4.66 13.14 -2.44
CA PHE A 284 -5.66 13.10 -3.51
C PHE A 284 -6.46 14.40 -3.63
N HIS A 285 -6.58 15.15 -2.53
CA HIS A 285 -7.31 16.42 -2.46
C HIS A 285 -6.41 17.67 -2.61
N GLN A 286 -5.09 17.55 -2.65
CA GLN A 286 -4.20 18.71 -2.82
C GLN A 286 -4.44 19.38 -4.19
N TYR A 287 -4.64 20.70 -4.16
CA TYR A 287 -4.87 21.58 -5.30
C TYR A 287 -3.57 22.13 -5.88
#